data_9ead3c103950e31440b74def9f8194cf
#
_entry.id   9ead3c103950e31440b74def9f8194cf
#
_cell.length_a   1.000
_cell.length_b   1.000
_cell.length_c   1.000
_cell.angle_alpha   90.00
_cell.angle_beta   90.00
_cell.angle_gamma   90.00
#
_symmetry.space_group_name_H-M   'P 1'
#
loop_
_entity.id
_entity.type
_entity.pdbx_description
1 polymer ?
#
loop_
_entity_poly.entity_id
_entity_poly.type
_entity_poly.pdbx_seq_one_letter_code
_entity_poly.pdbx_strand_id
1 'polypeptide(L)'
;PLVRKLSFTGSTAVGKKLIAACAGTVKKVSMELGGNAPFIVFDDADLDAAVQGLMASKYRNTGQTCVCANRVYVQDGVYEAFAAKLAVAVAGLRVGDGLAGPTDQGPLIDERALAKVQAHIADAVSQGARIAAGGKPHALGGTFFEPTILLDVTPGMRVSREETFGPVAPLFR
;
A
#
# COMPACT_ATOMS: atom_id res chain seq x y z
N PRO A 1 -12.57 32.56 -20.20
CA PRO A 1 -13.07 31.27 -19.67
C PRO A 1 -13.52 31.46 -18.22
N LEU A 2 -14.67 30.88 -17.85
CA LEU A 2 -15.25 31.01 -16.50
C LEU A 2 -14.42 30.24 -15.45
N VAL A 3 -13.88 29.07 -15.80
CA VAL A 3 -13.07 28.24 -14.89
C VAL A 3 -11.61 28.66 -14.95
N ARG A 4 -11.04 29.08 -13.81
CA ARG A 4 -9.66 29.56 -13.68
C ARG A 4 -8.72 28.64 -12.92
N LYS A 5 -9.27 27.67 -12.17
CA LYS A 5 -8.49 26.71 -11.37
C LYS A 5 -9.10 25.32 -11.51
N LEU A 6 -8.22 24.31 -11.54
CA LEU A 6 -8.57 22.89 -11.44
C LEU A 6 -7.88 22.30 -10.21
N SER A 7 -8.66 21.64 -9.35
CA SER A 7 -8.14 20.81 -8.26
C SER A 7 -8.48 19.35 -8.54
N PHE A 8 -7.54 18.45 -8.32
CA PHE A 8 -7.71 17.02 -8.61
C PHE A 8 -6.97 16.16 -7.57
N THR A 9 -7.66 15.12 -7.11
CA THR A 9 -7.04 14.04 -6.32
C THR A 9 -7.22 12.73 -7.09
N GLY A 10 -6.14 11.99 -7.30
CA GLY A 10 -6.18 10.69 -8.00
C GLY A 10 -4.83 10.26 -8.55
N SER A 11 -4.82 9.42 -9.58
CA SER A 11 -3.57 8.86 -10.08
C SER A 11 -2.68 9.91 -10.77
N THR A 12 -1.37 9.74 -10.63
CA THR A 12 -0.36 10.60 -11.29
C THR A 12 -0.53 10.65 -12.81
N ALA A 13 -0.93 9.52 -13.43
CA ALA A 13 -1.16 9.45 -14.88
C ALA A 13 -2.30 10.37 -15.33
N VAL A 14 -3.41 10.41 -14.57
CA VAL A 14 -4.54 11.32 -14.85
C VAL A 14 -4.15 12.76 -14.55
N GLY A 15 -3.45 13.01 -13.43
CA GLY A 15 -2.97 14.34 -13.08
C GLY A 15 -2.12 14.97 -14.17
N LYS A 16 -1.18 14.22 -14.76
CA LYS A 16 -0.37 14.69 -15.92
C LYS A 16 -1.22 15.09 -17.11
N LYS A 17 -2.26 14.31 -17.45
CA LYS A 17 -3.18 14.64 -18.54
C LYS A 17 -3.97 15.94 -18.26
N LEU A 18 -4.42 16.10 -17.01
CA LEU A 18 -5.17 17.30 -16.60
C LEU A 18 -4.29 18.56 -16.60
N ILE A 19 -3.04 18.46 -16.15
CA ILE A 19 -2.08 19.58 -16.22
C ILE A 19 -1.87 20.00 -17.69
N ALA A 20 -1.62 19.03 -18.58
CA ALA A 20 -1.46 19.31 -20.01
C ALA A 20 -2.70 19.99 -20.61
N ALA A 21 -3.89 19.52 -20.27
CA ALA A 21 -5.15 20.13 -20.75
C ALA A 21 -5.39 21.55 -20.19
N CYS A 22 -4.82 21.88 -19.02
CA CYS A 22 -4.91 23.21 -18.42
C CYS A 22 -3.92 24.22 -19.00
N ALA A 23 -2.84 23.76 -19.62
CA ALA A 23 -1.73 24.61 -20.08
C ALA A 23 -2.16 25.66 -21.11
N GLY A 24 -2.98 25.27 -22.10
CA GLY A 24 -3.44 26.17 -23.17
C GLY A 24 -4.25 27.39 -22.70
N THR A 25 -4.77 27.39 -21.49
CA THR A 25 -5.52 28.52 -20.91
C THR A 25 -4.89 29.03 -19.61
N VAL A 26 -3.65 28.58 -19.31
CA VAL A 26 -2.86 28.99 -18.13
C VAL A 26 -3.67 28.91 -16.82
N LYS A 27 -4.42 27.80 -16.64
CA LYS A 27 -5.19 27.58 -15.40
C LYS A 27 -4.27 27.27 -14.23
N LYS A 28 -4.60 27.77 -13.06
CA LYS A 28 -3.99 27.30 -11.81
C LYS A 28 -4.40 25.84 -11.58
N VAL A 29 -3.46 25.02 -11.13
CA VAL A 29 -3.73 23.61 -10.78
C VAL A 29 -3.30 23.32 -9.35
N SER A 30 -4.09 22.50 -8.65
CA SER A 30 -3.72 21.87 -7.38
C SER A 30 -3.91 20.37 -7.55
N MET A 31 -2.83 19.60 -7.33
CA MET A 31 -2.80 18.17 -7.61
C MET A 31 -2.38 17.39 -6.37
N GLU A 32 -3.26 16.50 -5.92
CA GLU A 32 -2.99 15.48 -4.91
C GLU A 32 -2.92 14.13 -5.63
N LEU A 33 -1.73 13.58 -5.73
CA LEU A 33 -1.46 12.44 -6.61
C LEU A 33 -0.95 11.25 -5.82
N GLY A 34 -0.75 10.10 -6.49
CA GLY A 34 -0.20 8.90 -5.91
C GLY A 34 1.22 9.07 -5.39
N GLY A 35 1.63 8.17 -4.52
CA GLY A 35 2.94 8.13 -3.91
C GLY A 35 3.49 6.72 -3.78
N ASN A 36 4.73 6.62 -3.32
CA ASN A 36 5.38 5.35 -3.00
C ASN A 36 6.31 5.54 -1.79
N ALA A 37 5.72 5.96 -0.67
CA ALA A 37 6.44 6.40 0.52
C ALA A 37 7.29 5.28 1.13
N PRO A 38 8.55 5.55 1.54
CA PRO A 38 9.34 4.63 2.33
C PRO A 38 8.96 4.70 3.82
N PHE A 39 9.09 3.58 4.50
CA PHE A 39 9.11 3.43 5.96
C PHE A 39 10.43 2.76 6.32
N ILE A 40 11.23 3.38 7.18
CA ILE A 40 12.60 2.93 7.46
C ILE A 40 12.72 2.57 8.92
N VAL A 41 13.23 1.35 9.20
CA VAL A 41 13.47 0.83 10.54
C VAL A 41 14.96 0.57 10.71
N PHE A 42 15.62 1.36 11.54
CA PHE A 42 17.01 1.16 11.92
C PHE A 42 17.14 0.18 13.09
N ASP A 43 18.35 -0.31 13.35
CA ASP A 43 18.64 -1.33 14.36
C ASP A 43 18.49 -0.81 15.81
N ASP A 44 18.53 0.49 16.02
CA ASP A 44 18.29 1.16 17.30
C ASP A 44 16.80 1.55 17.51
N ALA A 45 15.90 1.19 16.59
CA ALA A 45 14.49 1.52 16.70
C ALA A 45 13.77 0.67 17.76
N ASP A 46 12.81 1.28 18.47
CA ASP A 46 11.80 0.52 19.22
C ASP A 46 10.91 -0.26 18.23
N LEU A 47 11.10 -1.57 18.15
CA LEU A 47 10.40 -2.42 17.19
C LEU A 47 8.88 -2.49 17.43
N ASP A 48 8.41 -2.37 18.66
CA ASP A 48 6.98 -2.40 18.96
C ASP A 48 6.32 -1.10 18.48
N ALA A 49 6.95 0.04 18.75
CA ALA A 49 6.51 1.32 18.22
C ALA A 49 6.59 1.38 16.68
N ALA A 50 7.63 0.81 16.08
CA ALA A 50 7.79 0.74 14.62
C ALA A 50 6.68 -0.12 13.97
N VAL A 51 6.34 -1.27 14.55
CA VAL A 51 5.22 -2.11 14.08
C VAL A 51 3.90 -1.37 14.19
N GLN A 52 3.62 -0.72 15.33
CA GLN A 52 2.39 0.09 15.48
C GLN A 52 2.31 1.21 14.44
N GLY A 53 3.41 1.92 14.19
CA GLY A 53 3.49 2.97 13.18
C GLY A 53 3.25 2.44 11.76
N LEU A 54 3.83 1.29 11.42
CA LEU A 54 3.59 0.66 10.12
C LEU A 54 2.14 0.19 9.97
N MET A 55 1.55 -0.44 11.00
CA MET A 55 0.15 -0.84 11.00
C MET A 55 -0.78 0.36 10.75
N ALA A 56 -0.59 1.46 11.47
CA ALA A 56 -1.36 2.69 11.31
C ALA A 56 -1.19 3.34 9.93
N SER A 57 -0.01 3.25 9.34
CA SER A 57 0.27 3.80 8.00
C SER A 57 -0.22 2.88 6.88
N LYS A 58 0.15 1.59 6.92
CA LYS A 58 0.00 0.67 5.78
C LYS A 58 -1.38 0.06 5.69
N TYR A 59 -1.98 -0.32 6.83
CA TYR A 59 -3.22 -1.08 6.80
C TYR A 59 -4.48 -0.21 7.03
N ARG A 60 -4.34 1.07 7.33
CA ARG A 60 -5.46 2.01 7.34
C ARG A 60 -6.14 2.02 5.97
N ASN A 61 -7.48 1.97 5.96
CA ASN A 61 -8.30 1.96 4.74
C ASN A 61 -7.86 0.88 3.73
N THR A 62 -7.44 -0.28 4.24
CA THR A 62 -6.97 -1.41 3.42
C THR A 62 -5.77 -1.03 2.52
N GLY A 63 -4.93 -0.11 2.99
CA GLY A 63 -3.78 0.40 2.23
C GLY A 63 -4.13 1.30 1.04
N GLN A 64 -5.38 1.69 0.89
CA GLN A 64 -5.87 2.53 -0.21
C GLN A 64 -5.75 4.02 0.15
N THR A 65 -4.54 4.46 0.42
CA THR A 65 -4.21 5.86 0.75
C THR A 65 -2.93 6.30 0.05
N CYS A 66 -2.93 7.52 -0.51
CA CYS A 66 -1.77 8.09 -1.20
C CYS A 66 -0.56 8.36 -0.28
N VAL A 67 -0.80 8.45 1.03
CA VAL A 67 0.24 8.70 2.07
C VAL A 67 0.69 7.44 2.79
N CYS A 68 0.20 6.26 2.41
CA CYS A 68 0.61 5.04 3.11
C CYS A 68 2.05 4.62 2.74
N ALA A 69 2.72 3.97 3.68
CA ALA A 69 4.00 3.35 3.42
C ALA A 69 3.84 2.19 2.42
N ASN A 70 4.56 2.27 1.31
CA ASN A 70 4.55 1.24 0.25
C ASN A 70 5.87 0.48 0.15
N ARG A 71 6.94 0.97 0.79
CA ARG A 71 8.27 0.34 0.80
C ARG A 71 8.79 0.33 2.22
N VAL A 72 8.88 -0.84 2.83
CA VAL A 72 9.31 -1.00 4.21
C VAL A 72 10.76 -1.48 4.23
N TYR A 73 11.69 -0.57 4.49
CA TYR A 73 13.12 -0.86 4.60
C TYR A 73 13.46 -1.17 6.05
N VAL A 74 14.01 -2.33 6.32
CA VAL A 74 14.37 -2.77 7.66
C VAL A 74 15.83 -3.17 7.68
N GLN A 75 16.60 -2.55 8.55
CA GLN A 75 18.02 -2.85 8.70
C GLN A 75 18.21 -4.32 9.06
N ASP A 76 19.25 -4.96 8.51
CA ASP A 76 19.45 -6.41 8.53
C ASP A 76 19.42 -7.01 9.93
N GLY A 77 20.07 -6.35 10.90
CA GLY A 77 20.15 -6.83 12.28
C GLY A 77 18.81 -7.00 13.00
N VAL A 78 17.77 -6.28 12.56
CA VAL A 78 16.42 -6.32 13.18
C VAL A 78 15.34 -6.86 12.24
N TYR A 79 15.69 -7.22 11.03
CA TYR A 79 14.75 -7.62 9.98
C TYR A 79 13.83 -8.77 10.40
N GLU A 80 14.40 -9.88 10.87
CA GLU A 80 13.61 -11.07 11.24
C GLU A 80 12.72 -10.79 12.46
N ALA A 81 13.25 -10.06 13.46
CA ALA A 81 12.49 -9.70 14.66
C ALA A 81 11.32 -8.77 14.32
N PHE A 82 11.56 -7.77 13.46
CA PHE A 82 10.50 -6.87 12.99
C PHE A 82 9.45 -7.62 12.16
N ALA A 83 9.86 -8.46 11.22
CA ALA A 83 8.96 -9.25 10.39
C ALA A 83 8.07 -10.18 11.22
N ALA A 84 8.63 -10.85 12.23
CA ALA A 84 7.88 -11.72 13.13
C ALA A 84 6.83 -10.94 13.94
N LYS A 85 7.20 -9.79 14.53
CA LYS A 85 6.27 -8.93 15.27
C LYS A 85 5.16 -8.38 14.36
N LEU A 86 5.51 -7.96 13.14
CA LEU A 86 4.55 -7.48 12.15
C LEU A 86 3.57 -8.57 11.74
N ALA A 87 4.03 -9.81 11.55
CA ALA A 87 3.18 -10.94 11.20
C ALA A 87 2.11 -11.20 12.28
N VAL A 88 2.49 -11.13 13.56
CA VAL A 88 1.53 -11.26 14.68
C VAL A 88 0.50 -10.13 14.66
N ALA A 89 0.94 -8.89 14.45
CA ALA A 89 0.04 -7.74 14.41
C ALA A 89 -0.95 -7.82 13.25
N VAL A 90 -0.46 -8.21 12.06
CA VAL A 90 -1.28 -8.36 10.84
C VAL A 90 -2.29 -9.50 10.97
N ALA A 91 -1.92 -10.62 11.60
CA ALA A 91 -2.84 -11.73 11.85
C ALA A 91 -4.01 -11.36 12.78
N GLY A 92 -3.85 -10.30 13.58
CA GLY A 92 -4.92 -9.78 14.45
C GLY A 92 -5.95 -8.88 13.73
N LEU A 93 -5.72 -8.50 12.47
CA LEU A 93 -6.63 -7.64 11.72
C LEU A 93 -7.92 -8.37 11.32
N ARG A 94 -9.05 -7.77 11.62
CA ARG A 94 -10.38 -8.28 11.26
C ARG A 94 -10.78 -7.75 9.89
N VAL A 95 -10.83 -8.62 8.91
CA VAL A 95 -11.34 -8.32 7.56
C VAL A 95 -12.85 -8.52 7.54
N GLY A 96 -13.61 -7.53 7.08
CA GLY A 96 -15.07 -7.64 7.06
C GLY A 96 -15.78 -6.43 6.47
N ASP A 97 -17.10 -6.55 6.38
CA ASP A 97 -17.99 -5.44 6.03
C ASP A 97 -18.17 -4.51 7.23
N GLY A 98 -17.69 -3.27 7.10
CA GLY A 98 -17.81 -2.25 8.13
C GLY A 98 -19.25 -1.85 8.48
N LEU A 99 -20.24 -2.18 7.64
CA LEU A 99 -21.66 -1.97 7.94
C LEU A 99 -22.24 -3.10 8.80
N ALA A 100 -21.61 -4.29 8.78
CA ALA A 100 -22.04 -5.44 9.56
C ALA A 100 -21.47 -5.45 10.98
N GLY A 101 -20.42 -4.67 11.27
CA GLY A 101 -19.82 -4.60 12.60
C GLY A 101 -18.39 -4.02 12.60
N PRO A 102 -17.74 -4.04 13.77
CA PRO A 102 -16.38 -3.52 13.89
C PRO A 102 -15.39 -4.34 13.05
N THR A 103 -14.73 -3.69 12.10
CA THR A 103 -13.70 -4.26 11.22
C THR A 103 -12.50 -3.34 11.17
N ASP A 104 -11.32 -3.92 10.86
CA ASP A 104 -10.06 -3.17 10.70
C ASP A 104 -9.73 -2.99 9.21
N GLN A 105 -10.22 -3.91 8.36
CA GLN A 105 -9.99 -3.92 6.91
C GLN A 105 -11.30 -4.16 6.16
N GLY A 106 -11.68 -3.22 5.30
CA GLY A 106 -12.79 -3.36 4.35
C GLY A 106 -12.35 -3.97 3.01
N PRO A 107 -13.25 -3.95 1.99
CA PRO A 107 -12.93 -4.41 0.64
C PRO A 107 -12.01 -3.42 -0.10
N LEU A 108 -11.37 -3.88 -1.15
CA LEU A 108 -10.79 -3.01 -2.17
C LEU A 108 -11.92 -2.34 -2.98
N ILE A 109 -11.63 -1.19 -3.58
CA ILE A 109 -12.63 -0.35 -4.22
C ILE A 109 -13.34 -1.03 -5.40
N ASP A 110 -12.61 -1.82 -6.18
CA ASP A 110 -13.14 -2.54 -7.35
C ASP A 110 -12.27 -3.75 -7.75
N GLU A 111 -12.74 -4.52 -8.73
CA GLU A 111 -12.02 -5.69 -9.26
C GLU A 111 -10.68 -5.34 -9.92
N ARG A 112 -10.51 -4.12 -10.41
CA ARG A 112 -9.23 -3.67 -10.99
C ARG A 112 -8.19 -3.47 -9.90
N ALA A 113 -8.61 -2.96 -8.74
CA ALA A 113 -7.75 -2.84 -7.57
C ALA A 113 -7.33 -4.23 -7.06
N LEU A 114 -8.27 -5.18 -7.01
CA LEU A 114 -8.00 -6.57 -6.65
C LEU A 114 -6.99 -7.21 -7.62
N ALA A 115 -7.22 -7.11 -8.92
CA ALA A 115 -6.32 -7.64 -9.94
C ALA A 115 -4.92 -7.02 -9.87
N LYS A 116 -4.82 -5.72 -9.58
CA LYS A 116 -3.54 -5.03 -9.40
C LYS A 116 -2.77 -5.58 -8.20
N VAL A 117 -3.43 -5.74 -7.05
CA VAL A 117 -2.82 -6.31 -5.84
C VAL A 117 -2.30 -7.71 -6.12
N GLN A 118 -3.11 -8.57 -6.74
CA GLN A 118 -2.71 -9.92 -7.13
C GLN A 118 -1.51 -9.92 -8.08
N ALA A 119 -1.52 -9.04 -9.10
CA ALA A 119 -0.42 -8.94 -10.07
C ALA A 119 0.89 -8.49 -9.41
N HIS A 120 0.85 -7.56 -8.43
CA HIS A 120 2.01 -7.12 -7.68
C HIS A 120 2.60 -8.23 -6.81
N ILE A 121 1.74 -9.01 -6.14
CA ILE A 121 2.18 -10.15 -5.32
C ILE A 121 2.77 -11.25 -6.21
N ALA A 122 2.09 -11.60 -7.31
CA ALA A 122 2.57 -12.60 -8.25
C ALA A 122 3.93 -12.24 -8.86
N ASP A 123 4.12 -10.97 -9.25
CA ASP A 123 5.41 -10.46 -9.73
C ASP A 123 6.50 -10.61 -8.68
N ALA A 124 6.25 -10.18 -7.43
CA ALA A 124 7.22 -10.27 -6.36
C ALA A 124 7.61 -11.73 -6.06
N VAL A 125 6.63 -12.62 -5.93
CA VAL A 125 6.87 -14.05 -5.66
C VAL A 125 7.64 -14.71 -6.81
N SER A 126 7.32 -14.39 -8.06
CA SER A 126 8.03 -14.93 -9.23
C SER A 126 9.51 -14.52 -9.27
N GLN A 127 9.87 -13.43 -8.60
CA GLN A 127 11.23 -12.92 -8.47
C GLN A 127 11.91 -13.30 -7.14
N GLY A 128 11.28 -14.15 -6.32
CA GLY A 128 11.88 -14.71 -5.12
C GLY A 128 11.40 -14.12 -3.79
N ALA A 129 10.46 -13.17 -3.78
CA ALA A 129 9.85 -12.73 -2.54
C ALA A 129 9.02 -13.86 -1.89
N ARG A 130 8.98 -13.87 -0.55
CA ARG A 130 8.21 -14.84 0.23
C ARG A 130 6.99 -14.18 0.86
N ILE A 131 5.86 -14.87 0.85
CA ILE A 131 4.66 -14.42 1.56
C ILE A 131 4.76 -14.88 3.03
N ALA A 132 4.78 -13.92 3.96
CA ALA A 132 4.76 -14.21 5.40
C ALA A 132 3.35 -14.21 5.99
N ALA A 133 2.42 -13.48 5.38
CA ALA A 133 1.01 -13.45 5.75
C ALA A 133 0.14 -13.09 4.55
N GLY A 134 -1.10 -13.55 4.50
CA GLY A 134 -2.08 -13.23 3.48
C GLY A 134 -1.73 -13.75 2.09
N GLY A 135 -1.72 -12.86 1.10
CA GLY A 135 -1.30 -13.16 -0.29
C GLY A 135 -2.41 -13.67 -1.20
N LYS A 136 -3.66 -13.72 -0.73
CA LYS A 136 -4.80 -14.26 -1.48
C LYS A 136 -6.10 -13.50 -1.22
N PRO A 137 -7.11 -13.64 -2.08
CA PRO A 137 -8.46 -13.16 -1.81
C PRO A 137 -8.99 -13.72 -0.49
N HIS A 138 -9.75 -12.91 0.25
CA HIS A 138 -10.35 -13.31 1.51
C HIS A 138 -11.57 -14.20 1.28
N ALA A 139 -11.91 -15.06 2.25
CA ALA A 139 -13.03 -16.01 2.17
C ALA A 139 -14.41 -15.35 2.05
N LEU A 140 -14.54 -14.06 2.37
CA LEU A 140 -15.78 -13.28 2.16
C LEU A 140 -16.10 -13.08 0.65
N GLY A 141 -15.15 -13.33 -0.25
CA GLY A 141 -15.34 -13.14 -1.69
C GLY A 141 -15.33 -11.67 -2.12
N GLY A 142 -15.91 -11.39 -3.29
CA GLY A 142 -15.90 -10.03 -3.86
C GLY A 142 -14.49 -9.44 -3.93
N THR A 143 -14.33 -8.19 -3.51
CA THR A 143 -13.04 -7.49 -3.54
C THR A 143 -12.30 -7.50 -2.18
N PHE A 144 -12.70 -8.36 -1.24
CA PHE A 144 -11.98 -8.55 0.01
C PHE A 144 -10.65 -9.28 -0.23
N PHE A 145 -9.58 -8.76 0.34
CA PHE A 145 -8.24 -9.32 0.21
C PHE A 145 -7.56 -9.44 1.58
N GLU A 146 -6.81 -10.52 1.79
CA GLU A 146 -6.10 -10.71 3.05
C GLU A 146 -4.97 -9.68 3.23
N PRO A 147 -4.82 -9.07 4.42
CA PRO A 147 -3.66 -8.26 4.75
C PRO A 147 -2.37 -9.06 4.52
N THR A 148 -1.45 -8.52 3.73
CA THR A 148 -0.34 -9.28 3.16
C THR A 148 1.00 -8.69 3.58
N ILE A 149 1.97 -9.57 3.90
CA ILE A 149 3.37 -9.23 4.11
C ILE A 149 4.20 -10.00 3.09
N LEU A 150 5.05 -9.27 2.36
CA LEU A 150 6.07 -9.84 1.47
C LEU A 150 7.45 -9.63 2.09
N LEU A 151 8.24 -10.70 2.18
CA LEU A 151 9.63 -10.68 2.64
C LEU A 151 10.61 -10.80 1.48
N ASP A 152 11.84 -10.37 1.70
CA ASP A 152 12.96 -10.47 0.76
C ASP A 152 12.65 -9.75 -0.57
N VAL A 153 11.94 -8.63 -0.48
CA VAL A 153 11.59 -7.82 -1.66
C VAL A 153 12.83 -7.08 -2.16
N THR A 154 12.98 -7.03 -3.48
CA THR A 154 14.12 -6.38 -4.15
C THR A 154 13.69 -5.19 -5.02
N PRO A 155 14.62 -4.26 -5.37
CA PRO A 155 14.31 -3.11 -6.23
C PRO A 155 13.83 -3.48 -7.65
N GLY A 156 14.04 -4.73 -8.09
CA GLY A 156 13.57 -5.24 -9.38
C GLY A 156 12.06 -5.43 -9.48
N MET A 157 11.42 -5.72 -8.37
CA MET A 157 9.99 -6.07 -8.28
C MET A 157 9.08 -4.84 -8.47
N ARG A 158 7.88 -5.06 -9.00
CA ARG A 158 6.91 -3.98 -9.26
C ARG A 158 6.52 -3.22 -8.00
N VAL A 159 6.34 -3.90 -6.88
CA VAL A 159 6.01 -3.29 -5.58
C VAL A 159 7.03 -2.25 -5.09
N SER A 160 8.27 -2.26 -5.62
CA SER A 160 9.30 -1.27 -5.29
C SER A 160 9.13 0.05 -6.05
N ARG A 161 8.48 0.03 -7.21
CA ARG A 161 8.40 1.16 -8.15
C ARG A 161 6.99 1.67 -8.39
N GLU A 162 5.99 0.82 -8.21
CA GLU A 162 4.59 1.14 -8.45
C GLU A 162 3.82 1.19 -7.12
N GLU A 163 2.99 2.22 -6.95
CA GLU A 163 2.05 2.28 -5.84
C GLU A 163 1.06 1.11 -5.93
N THR A 164 1.00 0.25 -4.90
CA THR A 164 0.07 -0.88 -4.87
C THR A 164 -1.37 -0.43 -4.64
N PHE A 165 -1.57 0.51 -3.71
CA PHE A 165 -2.90 0.99 -3.28
C PHE A 165 -3.77 -0.15 -2.75
N GLY A 166 -3.20 -0.96 -1.87
CA GLY A 166 -3.81 -2.16 -1.29
C GLY A 166 -3.07 -2.64 -0.04
N PRO A 167 -3.57 -3.70 0.62
CA PRO A 167 -3.10 -4.14 1.93
C PRO A 167 -1.83 -5.00 1.84
N VAL A 168 -0.80 -4.52 1.16
CA VAL A 168 0.46 -5.25 0.96
C VAL A 168 1.62 -4.45 1.55
N ALA A 169 2.33 -5.03 2.51
CA ALA A 169 3.56 -4.50 3.11
C ALA A 169 4.77 -5.25 2.54
N PRO A 170 5.49 -4.69 1.56
CA PRO A 170 6.73 -5.28 1.06
C PRO A 170 7.92 -4.86 1.92
N LEU A 171 8.63 -5.84 2.49
CA LEU A 171 9.80 -5.64 3.33
C LEU A 171 11.09 -5.85 2.54
N PHE A 172 11.96 -4.85 2.61
CA PHE A 172 13.30 -4.82 2.03
C PHE A 172 14.34 -4.89 3.15
N ARG A 173 15.45 -5.59 2.90
CA ARG A 173 16.64 -5.54 3.77
C ARG A 173 17.51 -4.34 3.46
#